data_e2401ea173434d8a49bc03a6ca3aa9d8
#
_entry.id   e2401ea173434d8a49bc03a6ca3aa9d8
#
_cell.length_a   1.000
_cell.length_b   1.000
_cell.length_c   1.000
_cell.angle_alpha   90.00
_cell.angle_beta   90.00
_cell.angle_gamma   90.00
#
_symmetry.space_group_name_H-M   'P 1'
#
loop_
_entity.id
_entity.type
_entity.pdbx_description
1 polymer ?
#
loop_
_entity_poly.entity_id
_entity_poly.type
_entity_poly.pdbx_seq_one_letter_code
_entity_poly.pdbx_strand_id
1 'polypeptide(L)'
;MATNHVGRVLASHWPYFLSIARGARDKTERVMTKNPQALPASSITAIIMSALTAEAFINELGEAADMAQIGREGISSAALELLQDLANAIQEIEDDKGSIGLKYQMAYKVLSGHTFSRGESPFQEFQQLVSLRNLLVHLRPGDRVSSTGHVEPSARLIRDFQQKGLTRTRGRGPGDPLGGMSWLLEIETTEMATWAIRAACGIIKAVGEVIPTDPPRTASIEMFKNNTQTLTV
;
A
#
# COMPACT_ATOMS: atom_id res chain seq x y z
N MET A 1 42.88 -9.21 12.12
CA MET A 1 41.84 -8.40 12.77
C MET A 1 40.51 -9.02 12.40
N ALA A 2 39.82 -9.62 13.37
CA ALA A 2 38.49 -10.21 13.13
C ALA A 2 37.47 -9.07 13.02
N THR A 3 36.93 -8.84 11.83
CA THR A 3 35.78 -7.95 11.64
C THR A 3 34.58 -8.59 12.28
N ASN A 4 34.12 -8.02 13.40
CA ASN A 4 32.82 -8.35 13.99
C ASN A 4 31.73 -8.04 12.96
N HIS A 5 31.32 -9.03 12.17
CA HIS A 5 30.08 -8.98 11.41
C HIS A 5 28.93 -9.03 12.42
N VAL A 6 28.43 -7.88 12.79
CA VAL A 6 27.11 -7.77 13.45
C VAL A 6 26.11 -8.29 12.42
N GLY A 7 25.57 -9.48 12.67
CA GLY A 7 24.56 -10.06 11.79
C GLY A 7 23.35 -9.12 11.75
N ARG A 8 23.11 -8.46 10.62
CA ARG A 8 21.83 -7.75 10.39
C ARG A 8 20.73 -8.80 10.21
N VAL A 9 19.69 -8.69 11.00
CA VAL A 9 18.47 -9.50 10.86
C VAL A 9 17.40 -8.64 10.22
N LEU A 10 16.93 -9.05 9.05
CA LEU A 10 15.80 -8.39 8.40
C LEU A 10 14.51 -8.73 9.17
N ALA A 11 13.89 -7.71 9.77
CA ALA A 11 12.58 -7.85 10.37
C ALA A 11 11.52 -7.50 9.32
N SER A 12 10.62 -8.45 9.01
CA SER A 12 9.54 -8.21 8.06
C SER A 12 8.29 -7.72 8.78
N HIS A 13 7.93 -6.45 8.58
CA HIS A 13 6.79 -5.80 9.23
C HIS A 13 5.54 -5.75 8.34
N TRP A 14 5.69 -5.76 7.01
CA TRP A 14 4.57 -5.64 6.10
C TRP A 14 3.49 -6.73 6.27
N PRO A 15 3.80 -8.03 6.57
CA PRO A 15 2.75 -9.03 6.83
C PRO A 15 1.99 -8.74 8.13
N TYR A 16 2.66 -8.14 9.12
CA TYR A 16 2.03 -7.71 10.36
C TYR A 16 1.03 -6.58 10.13
N PHE A 17 1.40 -5.54 9.37
CA PHE A 17 0.47 -4.47 9.01
C PHE A 17 -0.72 -5.00 8.19
N LEU A 18 -0.48 -5.94 7.27
CA LEU A 18 -1.55 -6.60 6.52
C LEU A 18 -2.52 -7.36 7.45
N SER A 19 -2.00 -8.05 8.47
CA SER A 19 -2.83 -8.76 9.44
C SER A 19 -3.73 -7.80 10.22
N ILE A 20 -3.21 -6.63 10.61
CA ILE A 20 -4.00 -5.58 11.27
C ILE A 20 -5.09 -5.04 10.32
N ALA A 21 -4.74 -4.78 9.05
CA ALA A 21 -5.71 -4.32 8.05
C ALA A 21 -6.87 -5.32 7.87
N ARG A 22 -6.56 -6.62 7.77
CA ARG A 22 -7.57 -7.69 7.66
C ARG A 22 -8.45 -7.78 8.91
N GLY A 23 -7.85 -7.76 10.10
CA GLY A 23 -8.60 -7.76 11.35
C GLY A 23 -9.52 -6.55 11.50
N ALA A 24 -9.08 -5.39 11.02
CA ALA A 24 -9.89 -4.16 11.01
C ALA A 24 -11.06 -4.25 10.00
N ARG A 25 -10.85 -4.81 8.79
CA ARG A 25 -11.89 -5.10 7.81
C ARG A 25 -12.95 -6.06 8.41
N ASP A 26 -12.52 -7.17 9.02
CA ASP A 26 -13.41 -8.17 9.60
C ASP A 26 -14.22 -7.58 10.75
N LYS A 27 -13.63 -6.67 11.53
CA LYS A 27 -14.35 -5.91 12.54
C LYS A 27 -15.41 -4.99 11.91
N THR A 28 -15.06 -4.30 10.82
CA THR A 28 -15.99 -3.43 10.08
C THR A 28 -17.18 -4.24 9.59
N GLU A 29 -16.93 -5.38 8.93
CA GLU A 29 -17.95 -6.27 8.42
C GLU A 29 -18.90 -6.75 9.53
N ARG A 30 -18.38 -7.22 10.66
CA ARG A 30 -19.18 -7.67 11.81
C ARG A 30 -20.07 -6.56 12.39
N VAL A 31 -19.56 -5.34 12.43
CA VAL A 31 -20.33 -4.18 12.92
C VAL A 31 -21.46 -3.84 11.95
N MET A 32 -21.15 -3.79 10.65
CA MET A 32 -22.12 -3.43 9.61
C MET A 32 -23.19 -4.52 9.39
N THR A 33 -22.83 -5.79 9.55
CA THR A 33 -23.80 -6.90 9.49
C THR A 33 -24.82 -6.79 10.62
N LYS A 34 -24.41 -6.38 11.83
CA LYS A 34 -25.32 -6.18 12.97
C LYS A 34 -26.14 -4.90 12.85
N ASN A 35 -25.54 -3.85 12.34
CA ASN A 35 -26.18 -2.55 12.15
C ASN A 35 -25.66 -1.89 10.86
N PRO A 36 -26.36 -2.00 9.73
CA PRO A 36 -25.96 -1.41 8.46
C PRO A 36 -25.78 0.12 8.50
N GLN A 37 -26.36 0.78 9.49
CA GLN A 37 -26.22 2.24 9.69
C GLN A 37 -25.05 2.62 10.61
N ALA A 38 -24.35 1.64 11.21
CA ALA A 38 -23.20 1.91 12.06
C ALA A 38 -22.07 2.57 11.25
N LEU A 39 -21.24 3.36 11.91
CA LEU A 39 -20.07 4.03 11.36
C LEU A 39 -18.80 3.41 11.98
N PRO A 40 -18.31 2.32 11.40
CA PRO A 40 -17.19 1.59 11.98
C PRO A 40 -15.86 2.26 11.61
N ALA A 41 -15.31 3.08 12.50
CA ALA A 41 -13.98 3.70 12.32
C ALA A 41 -12.85 2.67 12.03
N SER A 42 -13.11 1.37 12.22
CA SER A 42 -12.19 0.30 11.87
C SER A 42 -11.91 0.21 10.36
N SER A 43 -12.80 0.70 9.48
CA SER A 43 -12.52 0.80 8.05
C SER A 43 -11.36 1.76 7.77
N ILE A 44 -11.29 2.89 8.48
CA ILE A 44 -10.18 3.85 8.39
C ILE A 44 -8.86 3.17 8.81
N THR A 45 -8.91 2.37 9.89
CA THR A 45 -7.75 1.58 10.31
C THR A 45 -7.30 0.62 9.20
N ALA A 46 -8.24 -0.09 8.56
CA ALA A 46 -7.92 -1.00 7.45
C ALA A 46 -7.26 -0.25 6.28
N ILE A 47 -7.76 0.93 5.90
CA ILE A 47 -7.20 1.75 4.82
C ILE A 47 -5.76 2.19 5.15
N ILE A 48 -5.55 2.75 6.35
CA ILE A 48 -4.22 3.22 6.76
C ILE A 48 -3.22 2.07 6.82
N MET A 49 -3.59 0.94 7.44
CA MET A 49 -2.71 -0.21 7.57
C MET A 49 -2.41 -0.88 6.24
N SER A 50 -3.35 -0.85 5.28
CA SER A 50 -3.10 -1.32 3.91
C SER A 50 -2.05 -0.46 3.20
N ALA A 51 -2.13 0.85 3.34
CA ALA A 51 -1.11 1.75 2.77
C ALA A 51 0.27 1.53 3.42
N LEU A 52 0.32 1.39 4.75
CA LEU A 52 1.55 1.08 5.48
C LEU A 52 2.12 -0.30 5.11
N THR A 53 1.26 -1.28 4.80
CA THR A 53 1.68 -2.59 4.30
C THR A 53 2.49 -2.45 3.02
N ALA A 54 1.98 -1.67 2.06
CA ALA A 54 2.68 -1.44 0.80
C ALA A 54 3.97 -0.61 1.02
N GLU A 55 3.94 0.40 1.89
CA GLU A 55 5.12 1.21 2.22
C GLU A 55 6.23 0.37 2.87
N ALA A 56 5.88 -0.45 3.86
CA ALA A 56 6.83 -1.34 4.51
C ALA A 56 7.41 -2.36 3.52
N PHE A 57 6.57 -2.99 2.67
CA PHE A 57 7.04 -3.96 1.69
C PHE A 57 8.15 -3.40 0.79
N ILE A 58 7.94 -2.22 0.18
CA ILE A 58 8.92 -1.69 -0.78
C ILE A 58 10.22 -1.24 -0.09
N ASN A 59 10.14 -0.72 1.14
CA ASN A 59 11.31 -0.33 1.91
C ASN A 59 12.11 -1.57 2.35
N GLU A 60 11.44 -2.58 2.88
CA GLU A 60 12.05 -3.84 3.29
C GLU A 60 12.62 -4.62 2.09
N LEU A 61 12.02 -4.51 0.90
CA LEU A 61 12.56 -5.10 -0.32
C LEU A 61 13.90 -4.44 -0.71
N GLY A 62 13.99 -3.12 -0.58
CA GLY A 62 15.26 -2.38 -0.79
C GLY A 62 16.33 -2.81 0.20
N GLU A 63 15.98 -2.94 1.49
CA GLU A 63 16.90 -3.43 2.52
C GLU A 63 17.33 -4.89 2.28
N ALA A 64 16.40 -5.76 1.86
CA ALA A 64 16.73 -7.14 1.52
C ALA A 64 17.69 -7.23 0.32
N ALA A 65 17.51 -6.35 -0.67
CA ALA A 65 18.40 -6.26 -1.83
C ALA A 65 19.82 -5.78 -1.43
N ASP A 66 19.93 -4.81 -0.53
CA ASP A 66 21.22 -4.35 0.03
C ASP A 66 21.91 -5.46 0.83
N MET A 67 21.16 -6.16 1.71
CA MET A 67 21.69 -7.27 2.50
C MET A 67 22.20 -8.44 1.65
N ALA A 68 21.61 -8.69 0.47
CA ALA A 68 22.05 -9.72 -0.44
C ALA A 68 23.49 -9.50 -0.94
N GLN A 69 23.98 -8.26 -0.89
CA GLN A 69 25.37 -7.93 -1.23
C GLN A 69 26.39 -8.44 -0.20
N ILE A 70 25.94 -8.71 1.03
CA ILE A 70 26.82 -9.18 2.11
C ILE A 70 27.05 -10.69 2.01
N GLY A 71 26.06 -11.47 1.62
CA GLY A 71 26.10 -12.94 1.53
C GLY A 71 26.30 -13.44 0.09
N ARG A 72 27.41 -13.09 -0.54
CA ARG A 72 27.67 -13.28 -1.98
C ARG A 72 27.85 -14.73 -2.45
N GLU A 73 27.97 -15.70 -1.57
CA GLU A 73 28.23 -17.10 -1.94
C GLU A 73 27.05 -17.67 -2.75
N GLY A 74 27.36 -18.08 -3.97
CA GLY A 74 26.41 -18.75 -4.86
C GLY A 74 25.50 -17.79 -5.68
N ILE A 75 25.62 -16.45 -5.61
CA ILE A 75 24.83 -15.49 -6.40
C ILE A 75 25.52 -15.21 -7.74
N SER A 76 24.80 -15.30 -8.86
CA SER A 76 25.36 -14.92 -10.16
C SER A 76 25.67 -13.41 -10.15
N SER A 77 26.72 -13.01 -10.89
CA SER A 77 27.10 -11.59 -10.99
C SER A 77 25.93 -10.73 -11.51
N ALA A 78 25.16 -11.22 -12.47
CA ALA A 78 24.03 -10.51 -13.04
C ALA A 78 22.90 -10.30 -12.00
N ALA A 79 22.62 -11.30 -11.16
CA ALA A 79 21.63 -11.15 -10.10
C ALA A 79 22.10 -10.18 -9.00
N LEU A 80 23.40 -10.19 -8.66
CA LEU A 80 23.99 -9.22 -7.73
C LEU A 80 23.90 -7.79 -8.26
N GLU A 81 24.22 -7.56 -9.54
CA GLU A 81 24.10 -6.26 -10.18
C GLU A 81 22.64 -5.77 -10.13
N LEU A 82 21.69 -6.63 -10.49
CA LEU A 82 20.26 -6.29 -10.44
C LEU A 82 19.79 -5.90 -9.04
N LEU A 83 20.22 -6.65 -8.00
CA LEU A 83 19.87 -6.34 -6.61
C LEU A 83 20.57 -5.06 -6.13
N GLN A 84 21.79 -4.81 -6.57
CA GLN A 84 22.48 -3.56 -6.26
C GLN A 84 21.77 -2.36 -6.89
N ASP A 85 21.37 -2.48 -8.15
CA ASP A 85 20.61 -1.43 -8.85
C ASP A 85 19.28 -1.17 -8.16
N LEU A 86 18.58 -2.23 -7.68
CA LEU A 86 17.35 -2.10 -6.93
C LEU A 86 17.56 -1.36 -5.60
N ALA A 87 18.56 -1.77 -4.81
CA ALA A 87 18.87 -1.15 -3.54
C ALA A 87 19.25 0.32 -3.72
N ASN A 88 20.14 0.63 -4.67
CA ASN A 88 20.56 1.98 -4.97
C ASN A 88 19.39 2.87 -5.41
N ALA A 89 18.54 2.37 -6.31
CA ALA A 89 17.39 3.13 -6.81
C ALA A 89 16.38 3.45 -5.70
N ILE A 90 16.11 2.52 -4.79
CA ILE A 90 15.22 2.76 -3.65
C ILE A 90 15.84 3.73 -2.66
N GLN A 91 17.14 3.60 -2.38
CA GLN A 91 17.86 4.48 -1.46
C GLN A 91 17.95 5.92 -2.00
N GLU A 92 18.26 6.10 -3.28
CA GLU A 92 18.31 7.42 -3.93
C GLU A 92 16.96 8.15 -3.84
N ILE A 93 15.85 7.41 -4.07
CA ILE A 93 14.51 7.97 -3.93
C ILE A 93 14.21 8.35 -2.47
N GLU A 94 14.69 7.57 -1.50
CA GLU A 94 14.53 7.86 -0.07
C GLU A 94 15.28 9.14 0.32
N ASP A 95 16.54 9.25 -0.10
CA ASP A 95 17.41 10.40 0.19
C ASP A 95 16.84 11.70 -0.41
N ASP A 96 16.25 11.61 -1.59
CA ASP A 96 15.57 12.72 -2.27
C ASP A 96 14.13 12.98 -1.74
N LYS A 97 13.69 12.25 -0.70
CA LYS A 97 12.33 12.32 -0.16
C LYS A 97 11.26 12.09 -1.22
N GLY A 98 11.58 11.22 -2.17
CA GLY A 98 10.69 10.85 -3.25
C GLY A 98 9.45 10.09 -2.78
N SER A 99 8.44 10.00 -3.64
CA SER A 99 7.18 9.37 -3.29
C SER A 99 7.31 7.84 -3.29
N ILE A 100 6.49 7.19 -2.44
CA ILE A 100 6.37 5.73 -2.44
C ILE A 100 5.96 5.18 -3.82
N GLY A 101 5.15 5.90 -4.58
CA GLY A 101 4.79 5.54 -5.95
C GLY A 101 6.01 5.48 -6.89
N LEU A 102 6.98 6.38 -6.70
CA LEU A 102 8.22 6.36 -7.45
C LEU A 102 9.09 5.15 -7.10
N LYS A 103 9.16 4.77 -5.82
CA LYS A 103 9.87 3.55 -5.39
C LYS A 103 9.32 2.30 -6.10
N TYR A 104 7.98 2.15 -6.15
CA TYR A 104 7.34 1.04 -6.86
C TYR A 104 7.61 1.06 -8.37
N GLN A 105 7.56 2.23 -9.01
CA GLN A 105 7.87 2.40 -10.43
C GLN A 105 9.31 1.98 -10.73
N MET A 106 10.26 2.43 -9.92
CA MET A 106 11.67 2.12 -10.12
C MET A 106 11.98 0.67 -9.80
N ALA A 107 11.45 0.11 -8.70
CA ALA A 107 11.62 -1.30 -8.39
C ALA A 107 11.10 -2.20 -9.50
N TYR A 108 9.90 -1.94 -10.00
CA TYR A 108 9.33 -2.70 -11.11
C TYR A 108 10.17 -2.56 -12.39
N LYS A 109 10.65 -1.34 -12.69
CA LYS A 109 11.50 -1.07 -13.85
C LYS A 109 12.83 -1.82 -13.77
N VAL A 110 13.50 -1.78 -12.61
CA VAL A 110 14.77 -2.47 -12.41
C VAL A 110 14.58 -3.98 -12.54
N LEU A 111 13.55 -4.54 -11.90
CA LEU A 111 13.32 -5.99 -11.85
C LEU A 111 12.79 -6.58 -13.17
N SER A 112 11.98 -5.85 -13.93
CA SER A 112 11.30 -6.36 -15.13
C SER A 112 11.75 -5.73 -16.44
N GLY A 113 12.49 -4.62 -16.40
CA GLY A 113 12.81 -3.80 -17.58
C GLY A 113 11.63 -2.92 -18.05
N HIS A 114 10.46 -2.99 -17.42
CA HIS A 114 9.24 -2.28 -17.81
C HIS A 114 8.78 -1.33 -16.71
N THR A 115 7.90 -0.39 -17.06
CA THR A 115 7.26 0.52 -16.10
C THR A 115 5.80 0.18 -15.95
N PHE A 116 5.22 0.44 -14.76
CA PHE A 116 3.77 0.35 -14.60
C PHE A 116 3.04 1.35 -15.50
N SER A 117 1.95 0.92 -16.10
CA SER A 117 0.98 1.84 -16.69
C SER A 117 0.29 2.65 -15.59
N ARG A 118 0.41 3.99 -15.67
CA ARG A 118 -0.13 4.89 -14.63
C ARG A 118 -1.66 4.90 -14.56
N GLY A 119 -2.33 4.54 -15.65
CA GLY A 119 -3.79 4.54 -15.76
C GLY A 119 -4.45 3.20 -15.48
N GLU A 120 -3.70 2.16 -15.14
CA GLU A 120 -4.18 0.78 -15.01
C GLU A 120 -3.88 0.19 -13.65
N SER A 121 -4.72 -0.79 -13.23
CA SER A 121 -4.44 -1.61 -12.07
C SER A 121 -3.21 -2.49 -12.34
N PRO A 122 -2.40 -2.80 -11.30
CA PRO A 122 -2.63 -2.46 -9.89
C PRO A 122 -2.10 -1.07 -9.48
N PHE A 123 -1.31 -0.40 -10.33
CA PHE A 123 -0.61 0.83 -9.96
C PHE A 123 -1.57 2.00 -9.72
N GLN A 124 -2.63 2.13 -10.52
CA GLN A 124 -3.65 3.17 -10.34
C GLN A 124 -4.38 3.03 -8.98
N GLU A 125 -4.82 1.82 -8.64
CA GLU A 125 -5.50 1.57 -7.36
C GLU A 125 -4.57 1.85 -6.17
N PHE A 126 -3.30 1.46 -6.28
CA PHE A 126 -2.29 1.79 -5.28
C PHE A 126 -2.08 3.30 -5.12
N GLN A 127 -1.98 4.06 -6.21
CA GLN A 127 -1.87 5.52 -6.13
C GLN A 127 -3.10 6.16 -5.47
N GLN A 128 -4.30 5.65 -5.74
CA GLN A 128 -5.52 6.09 -5.07
C GLN A 128 -5.49 5.77 -3.56
N LEU A 129 -4.97 4.60 -3.17
CA LEU A 129 -4.80 4.21 -1.76
C LEU A 129 -3.83 5.15 -1.04
N VAL A 130 -2.67 5.44 -1.62
CA VAL A 130 -1.70 6.39 -1.05
C VAL A 130 -2.31 7.79 -0.93
N SER A 131 -3.03 8.24 -1.94
CA SER A 131 -3.71 9.55 -1.91
C SER A 131 -4.76 9.61 -0.80
N LEU A 132 -5.55 8.55 -0.63
CA LEU A 132 -6.54 8.46 0.43
C LEU A 132 -5.91 8.46 1.83
N ARG A 133 -4.84 7.67 2.02
CA ARG A 133 -4.07 7.68 3.28
C ARG A 133 -3.54 9.07 3.60
N ASN A 134 -3.00 9.78 2.62
CA ASN A 134 -2.48 11.12 2.82
C ASN A 134 -3.58 12.12 3.20
N LEU A 135 -4.76 12.02 2.62
CA LEU A 135 -5.92 12.81 3.03
C LEU A 135 -6.35 12.49 4.47
N LEU A 136 -6.32 11.21 4.87
CA LEU A 136 -6.69 10.79 6.23
C LEU A 136 -5.69 11.27 7.30
N VAL A 137 -4.40 11.28 6.97
CA VAL A 137 -3.34 11.66 7.93
C VAL A 137 -3.15 13.18 7.99
N HIS A 138 -3.44 13.89 6.90
CA HIS A 138 -3.23 15.32 6.76
C HIS A 138 -4.55 16.09 6.55
N LEU A 139 -5.57 15.76 7.36
CA LEU A 139 -6.86 16.44 7.34
C LEU A 139 -6.67 17.96 7.48
N ARG A 140 -7.15 18.70 6.48
CA ARG A 140 -7.11 20.18 6.50
C ARG A 140 -8.49 20.71 6.93
N PRO A 141 -8.52 21.87 7.63
CA PRO A 141 -9.79 22.50 8.00
C PRO A 141 -10.74 22.82 6.84
N GLY A 142 -10.21 22.93 5.61
CA GLY A 142 -10.97 23.15 4.37
C GLY A 142 -11.55 21.90 3.71
N ASP A 143 -11.21 20.70 4.18
CA ASP A 143 -11.73 19.42 3.64
C ASP A 143 -13.22 19.19 3.94
N ARG A 144 -13.93 20.23 4.31
CA ARG A 144 -15.40 20.23 4.43
C ARG A 144 -15.98 20.31 3.03
N VAL A 145 -16.96 19.47 2.74
CA VAL A 145 -17.78 19.59 1.53
C VAL A 145 -18.42 20.99 1.54
N SER A 146 -17.84 21.89 0.74
CA SER A 146 -18.41 23.22 0.57
C SER A 146 -19.76 23.10 -0.13
N SER A 147 -20.78 23.71 0.44
CA SER A 147 -22.10 23.86 -0.19
C SER A 147 -22.03 24.67 -1.52
N THR A 148 -20.88 25.23 -1.85
CA THR A 148 -20.65 26.13 -2.99
C THR A 148 -20.04 25.46 -4.22
N GLY A 149 -19.92 24.13 -4.25
CA GLY A 149 -19.53 23.40 -5.47
C GLY A 149 -18.05 23.48 -5.86
N HIS A 150 -17.15 24.03 -5.02
CA HIS A 150 -15.73 23.95 -5.26
C HIS A 150 -15.26 22.49 -5.12
N VAL A 151 -14.74 21.94 -6.23
CA VAL A 151 -14.21 20.57 -6.29
C VAL A 151 -12.79 20.58 -5.75
N GLU A 152 -12.65 20.28 -4.47
CA GLU A 152 -11.34 20.01 -3.87
C GLU A 152 -10.76 18.67 -4.36
N PRO A 153 -9.43 18.46 -4.30
CA PRO A 153 -8.80 17.20 -4.73
C PRO A 153 -9.41 15.97 -4.03
N SER A 154 -9.80 16.10 -2.77
CA SER A 154 -10.53 15.07 -2.01
C SER A 154 -11.85 14.70 -2.67
N ALA A 155 -12.62 15.70 -3.17
CA ALA A 155 -13.93 15.47 -3.77
C ALA A 155 -13.85 14.64 -5.08
N ARG A 156 -12.76 14.76 -5.85
CA ARG A 156 -12.57 13.94 -7.06
C ARG A 156 -12.32 12.49 -6.68
N LEU A 157 -11.41 12.24 -5.74
CA LEU A 157 -11.09 10.88 -5.28
C LEU A 157 -12.30 10.18 -4.66
N ILE A 158 -13.07 10.88 -3.82
CA ILE A 158 -14.28 10.34 -3.22
C ILE A 158 -15.34 10.05 -4.27
N ARG A 159 -15.49 10.91 -5.29
CA ARG A 159 -16.40 10.66 -6.41
C ARG A 159 -16.02 9.40 -7.19
N ASP A 160 -14.73 9.18 -7.43
CA ASP A 160 -14.24 7.95 -8.08
C ASP A 160 -14.62 6.71 -7.25
N PHE A 161 -14.51 6.79 -5.92
CA PHE A 161 -14.93 5.70 -5.04
C PHE A 161 -16.45 5.52 -5.01
N GLN A 162 -17.23 6.60 -5.07
CA GLN A 162 -18.69 6.53 -5.21
C GLN A 162 -19.10 5.82 -6.50
N GLN A 163 -18.46 6.15 -7.63
CA GLN A 163 -18.71 5.49 -8.92
C GLN A 163 -18.37 4.00 -8.89
N LYS A 164 -17.39 3.60 -8.10
CA LYS A 164 -17.01 2.19 -7.87
C LYS A 164 -17.92 1.46 -6.86
N GLY A 165 -18.89 2.15 -6.26
CA GLY A 165 -19.76 1.57 -5.23
C GLY A 165 -19.07 1.26 -3.92
N LEU A 166 -17.93 1.90 -3.63
CA LEU A 166 -17.13 1.62 -2.43
C LEU A 166 -17.56 2.44 -1.21
N THR A 167 -18.31 3.53 -1.45
CA THR A 167 -18.76 4.44 -0.39
C THR A 167 -20.25 4.26 -0.10
N ARG A 168 -20.68 4.78 1.04
CA ARG A 168 -22.10 4.85 1.34
C ARG A 168 -22.76 5.91 0.48
N THR A 169 -23.80 5.53 -0.23
CA THR A 169 -24.76 6.46 -0.80
C THR A 169 -25.75 6.85 0.33
N ARG A 170 -25.54 8.00 0.95
CA ARG A 170 -26.58 8.58 1.79
C ARG A 170 -27.51 9.41 0.90
N GLY A 171 -28.79 9.07 0.94
CA GLY A 171 -29.82 9.90 0.36
C GLY A 171 -29.75 11.30 0.99
N ARG A 172 -29.40 12.29 0.18
CA ARG A 172 -29.50 13.70 0.57
C ARG A 172 -30.98 14.06 0.60
N GLY A 173 -31.69 13.63 1.67
CA GLY A 173 -33.05 14.05 1.91
C GLY A 173 -33.07 15.48 2.47
N PRO A 174 -34.05 16.33 2.10
CA PRO A 174 -34.27 17.58 2.79
C PRO A 174 -34.58 17.29 4.26
N GLY A 175 -33.71 17.74 5.17
CA GLY A 175 -33.85 17.51 6.62
C GLY A 175 -32.87 16.50 7.21
N ASP A 176 -31.88 16.02 6.44
CA ASP A 176 -30.80 15.20 7.02
C ASP A 176 -30.01 16.07 8.04
N PRO A 177 -30.11 15.79 9.37
CA PRO A 177 -29.41 16.56 10.39
C PRO A 177 -27.87 16.47 10.26
N LEU A 178 -27.38 15.61 9.37
CA LEU A 178 -25.98 15.40 9.04
C LEU A 178 -25.62 15.99 7.67
N GLY A 179 -26.43 16.86 7.10
CA GLY A 179 -26.27 17.51 5.79
C GLY A 179 -25.00 18.33 5.56
N GLY A 180 -23.96 18.08 6.31
CA GLY A 180 -22.59 18.55 6.18
C GLY A 180 -21.60 17.48 6.63
N MET A 181 -21.98 16.21 6.52
CA MET A 181 -21.11 15.11 6.95
C MET A 181 -19.82 15.09 6.17
N SER A 182 -18.75 15.00 6.93
CA SER A 182 -17.41 14.72 6.44
C SER A 182 -17.42 13.50 5.51
N TRP A 183 -16.77 13.60 4.35
CA TRP A 183 -16.50 12.49 3.43
C TRP A 183 -15.91 11.26 4.16
N LEU A 184 -15.29 11.45 5.33
CA LEU A 184 -14.81 10.37 6.20
C LEU A 184 -15.88 9.32 6.50
N LEU A 185 -17.11 9.75 6.74
CA LEU A 185 -18.21 8.83 7.07
C LEU A 185 -18.71 8.07 5.84
N GLU A 186 -18.48 8.61 4.65
CA GLU A 186 -18.84 7.92 3.40
C GLU A 186 -17.92 6.72 3.12
N ILE A 187 -16.66 6.78 3.56
CA ILE A 187 -15.68 5.72 3.36
C ILE A 187 -15.65 4.67 4.49
N GLU A 188 -16.44 4.84 5.53
CA GLU A 188 -16.55 3.87 6.63
C GLU A 188 -17.41 2.67 6.22
N THR A 189 -16.91 1.89 5.26
CA THR A 189 -17.59 0.72 4.68
C THR A 189 -16.67 -0.51 4.63
N THR A 190 -17.26 -1.70 4.57
CA THR A 190 -16.52 -2.95 4.35
C THR A 190 -15.90 -3.00 2.95
N GLU A 191 -16.59 -2.44 1.96
CA GLU A 191 -16.17 -2.36 0.57
C GLU A 191 -14.89 -1.54 0.45
N MET A 192 -14.82 -0.37 1.11
CA MET A 192 -13.60 0.45 1.13
C MET A 192 -12.45 -0.26 1.84
N ALA A 193 -12.69 -0.90 2.99
CA ALA A 193 -11.68 -1.65 3.71
C ALA A 193 -11.13 -2.82 2.85
N THR A 194 -12.01 -3.55 2.17
CA THR A 194 -11.64 -4.65 1.27
C THR A 194 -10.88 -4.15 0.04
N TRP A 195 -11.33 -3.04 -0.56
CA TRP A 195 -10.64 -2.42 -1.68
C TRP A 195 -9.23 -1.98 -1.30
N ALA A 196 -9.04 -1.37 -0.14
CA ALA A 196 -7.74 -0.91 0.33
C ALA A 196 -6.74 -2.07 0.49
N ILE A 197 -7.18 -3.19 1.07
CA ILE A 197 -6.37 -4.41 1.18
C ILE A 197 -6.02 -4.95 -0.21
N ARG A 198 -7.01 -5.01 -1.12
CA ARG A 198 -6.79 -5.49 -2.50
C ARG A 198 -5.79 -4.61 -3.26
N ALA A 199 -5.88 -3.28 -3.13
CA ALA A 199 -4.97 -2.34 -3.77
C ALA A 199 -3.53 -2.52 -3.29
N ALA A 200 -3.32 -2.69 -1.97
CA ALA A 200 -2.01 -2.97 -1.39
C ALA A 200 -1.46 -4.34 -1.83
N CYS A 201 -2.28 -5.40 -1.73
CA CYS A 201 -1.87 -6.74 -2.15
C CYS A 201 -1.58 -6.81 -3.65
N GLY A 202 -2.34 -6.11 -4.48
CA GLY A 202 -2.17 -6.08 -5.93
C GLY A 202 -0.83 -5.51 -6.35
N ILE A 203 -0.42 -4.38 -5.77
CA ILE A 203 0.88 -3.78 -6.12
C ILE A 203 2.06 -4.60 -5.57
N ILE A 204 1.94 -5.14 -4.36
CA ILE A 204 2.94 -6.04 -3.76
C ILE A 204 3.12 -7.28 -4.63
N LYS A 205 2.02 -7.92 -5.04
CA LYS A 205 2.03 -9.10 -5.89
C LYS A 205 2.70 -8.82 -7.23
N ALA A 206 2.36 -7.71 -7.89
CA ALA A 206 2.94 -7.35 -9.17
C ALA A 206 4.46 -7.18 -9.10
N VAL A 207 5.00 -6.58 -8.03
CA VAL A 207 6.46 -6.52 -7.82
C VAL A 207 7.02 -7.88 -7.44
N GLY A 208 6.34 -8.64 -6.58
CA GLY A 208 6.77 -9.98 -6.17
C GLY A 208 6.89 -10.97 -7.33
N GLU A 209 6.03 -10.85 -8.35
CA GLU A 209 6.05 -11.70 -9.55
C GLU A 209 7.28 -11.48 -10.44
N VAL A 210 7.85 -10.28 -10.42
CA VAL A 210 9.04 -9.93 -11.21
C VAL A 210 10.36 -10.08 -10.44
N ILE A 211 10.32 -10.44 -9.16
CA ILE A 211 11.54 -10.80 -8.42
C ILE A 211 12.11 -12.10 -9.02
N PRO A 212 13.39 -12.09 -9.46
CA PRO A 212 14.03 -13.25 -10.07
C PRO A 212 13.92 -14.52 -9.21
N THR A 213 13.68 -15.65 -9.87
CA THR A 213 13.59 -16.98 -9.20
C THR A 213 14.86 -17.78 -9.25
N ASP A 214 15.75 -17.43 -10.15
CA ASP A 214 16.96 -18.19 -10.44
C ASP A 214 18.11 -17.80 -9.51
N PRO A 215 18.82 -18.81 -8.99
CA PRO A 215 19.45 -18.71 -7.70
C PRO A 215 20.65 -17.75 -7.69
N PRO A 216 21.00 -17.27 -6.56
CA PRO A 216 20.93 -17.97 -5.30
C PRO A 216 20.05 -17.29 -4.26
N ARG A 217 19.47 -18.14 -3.59
CA ARG A 217 18.59 -17.98 -2.47
C ARG A 217 19.27 -17.27 -1.31
N THR A 218 19.32 -15.94 -1.32
CA THR A 218 19.42 -15.30 -0.01
C THR A 218 18.10 -15.55 0.69
N ALA A 219 18.14 -16.11 1.87
CA ALA A 219 16.95 -16.43 2.67
C ALA A 219 15.98 -15.24 2.76
N SER A 220 16.52 -14.02 2.70
CA SER A 220 15.76 -12.77 2.70
C SER A 220 14.87 -12.60 1.46
N ILE A 221 15.38 -12.79 0.26
CA ILE A 221 14.63 -12.59 -0.99
C ILE A 221 13.63 -13.75 -1.20
N GLU A 222 14.02 -14.98 -0.85
CA GLU A 222 13.09 -16.11 -0.83
C GLU A 222 11.90 -15.89 0.11
N MET A 223 12.16 -15.38 1.30
CA MET A 223 11.11 -15.04 2.25
C MET A 223 10.14 -13.99 1.66
N PHE A 224 10.65 -12.96 0.99
CA PHE A 224 9.80 -11.97 0.31
C PHE A 224 8.94 -12.62 -0.76
N LYS A 225 9.53 -13.42 -1.64
CA LYS A 225 8.80 -14.08 -2.72
C LYS A 225 7.74 -15.06 -2.20
N ASN A 226 8.08 -15.89 -1.23
CA ASN A 226 7.15 -16.85 -0.63
C ASN A 226 5.98 -16.13 0.04
N ASN A 227 6.25 -15.05 0.77
CA ASN A 227 5.21 -14.23 1.40
C ASN A 227 4.28 -13.56 0.38
N THR A 228 4.79 -13.14 -0.80
CA THR A 228 3.94 -12.56 -1.85
C THR A 228 3.05 -13.60 -2.54
N GLN A 229 3.49 -14.84 -2.66
CA GLN A 229 2.70 -15.94 -3.24
C GLN A 229 1.50 -16.34 -2.37
N THR A 230 1.57 -16.14 -1.06
CA THR A 230 0.49 -16.46 -0.12
C THR A 230 -0.54 -15.34 0.04
N LEU A 231 -0.39 -14.22 -0.70
CA LEU A 231 -1.34 -13.11 -0.66
C LEU A 231 -2.67 -13.50 -1.31
N THR A 232 -3.60 -13.98 -0.49
CA THR A 232 -5.03 -14.08 -0.84
C THR A 232 -5.76 -12.84 -0.34
N VAL A 233 -6.63 -12.29 -1.18
CA VAL A 233 -7.47 -11.13 -0.86
C VAL A 233 -8.70 -11.56 -0.09
#